data_e528d969fd788678974a767927589fe1
#
_entry.id   e528d969fd788678974a767927589fe1
#
_cell.length_a   1.000
_cell.length_b   1.000
_cell.length_c   1.000
_cell.angle_alpha   90.00
_cell.angle_beta   90.00
_cell.angle_gamma   90.00
#
_symmetry.space_group_name_H-M   'P 1'
#
loop_
_entity.id
_entity.type
_entity.pdbx_description
1 polymer ?
#
loop_
_entity_poly.entity_id
_entity_poly.type
_entity_poly.pdbx_seq_one_letter_code
_entity_poly.pdbx_strand_id
1 'polypeptide(L)'
;MEAIYVKLFILDTNDEFDEEMKFGPYEYESNEDGTQSMSEDDAFDAALDRVYYERDNMGLEDLPPRDRLDVLERVSGMELSKFYQIYIDPETENIYAFSISNESGDLIDSGINLYDQD
;
A
#
# COMPACT_ATOMS: atom_id res chain seq x y z
N MET A 1 16.61 15.18 4.66
CA MET A 1 15.36 15.01 3.90
C MET A 1 14.88 13.57 4.01
N GLU A 2 13.61 13.41 4.30
CA GLU A 2 13.04 12.07 4.45
C GLU A 2 12.05 11.83 3.33
N ALA A 3 11.69 10.57 3.12
CA ALA A 3 10.82 10.21 2.01
C ALA A 3 9.91 9.06 2.37
N ILE A 4 8.76 9.02 1.71
CA ILE A 4 7.78 7.95 1.80
C ILE A 4 7.66 7.32 0.42
N TYR A 5 7.54 6.01 0.40
CA TYR A 5 7.39 5.23 -0.83
C TYR A 5 6.13 4.39 -0.78
N VAL A 6 5.52 4.19 -1.93
CA VAL A 6 4.42 3.26 -2.08
C VAL A 6 4.92 2.08 -2.90
N LYS A 7 4.66 0.88 -2.44
CA LYS A 7 4.98 -0.34 -3.19
C LYS A 7 3.70 -1.09 -3.51
N LEU A 8 3.62 -1.58 -4.72
CA LEU A 8 2.51 -2.41 -5.16
C LEU A 8 2.99 -3.84 -5.32
N PHE A 9 2.33 -4.74 -4.60
CA PHE A 9 2.55 -6.18 -4.73
C PHE A 9 1.33 -6.80 -5.36
N ILE A 10 1.55 -7.81 -6.19
CA ILE A 10 0.46 -8.55 -6.81
C ILE A 10 0.57 -10.02 -6.43
N LEU A 11 -0.54 -10.57 -5.95
CA LEU A 11 -0.69 -12.00 -5.70
C LEU A 11 -1.63 -12.52 -6.79
N ASP A 12 -1.11 -13.38 -7.66
CA ASP A 12 -1.92 -13.89 -8.75
C ASP A 12 -2.69 -15.14 -8.33
N THR A 13 -3.47 -15.69 -9.25
CA THR A 13 -4.31 -16.84 -8.97
C THR A 13 -3.52 -18.13 -8.82
N ASN A 14 -2.23 -18.13 -9.13
CA ASN A 14 -1.31 -19.24 -8.88
C ASN A 14 -0.58 -19.09 -7.55
N ASP A 15 -0.99 -18.12 -6.72
CA ASP A 15 -0.41 -17.83 -5.41
C ASP A 15 1.04 -17.35 -5.50
N GLU A 16 1.42 -16.76 -6.63
CA GLU A 16 2.71 -16.09 -6.77
C GLU A 16 2.58 -14.64 -6.29
N PHE A 17 3.53 -14.21 -5.45
CA PHE A 17 3.52 -12.89 -4.83
C PHE A 17 4.79 -12.16 -5.23
N ASP A 18 4.64 -11.04 -5.95
CA ASP A 18 5.76 -10.27 -6.46
C ASP A 18 5.56 -8.78 -6.25
N GLU A 19 6.67 -8.06 -6.02
CA GLU A 19 6.64 -6.61 -6.04
C GLU A 19 6.58 -6.17 -7.49
N GLU A 20 5.52 -5.48 -7.85
CA GLU A 20 5.29 -5.09 -9.25
C GLU A 20 5.77 -3.68 -9.54
N MET A 21 5.49 -2.73 -8.65
CA MET A 21 5.82 -1.34 -8.85
C MET A 21 6.19 -0.66 -7.55
N LYS A 22 6.97 0.42 -7.68
CA LYS A 22 7.32 1.28 -6.56
C LYS A 22 7.12 2.72 -7.01
N PHE A 23 6.40 3.48 -6.20
CA PHE A 23 6.12 4.90 -6.48
C PHE A 23 6.82 5.77 -5.45
N GLY A 24 7.20 6.95 -5.84
CA GLY A 24 7.91 7.89 -5.00
C GLY A 24 9.30 8.17 -5.55
N PRO A 25 10.16 8.84 -4.77
CA PRO A 25 9.95 9.23 -3.36
C PRO A 25 9.01 10.41 -3.20
N TYR A 26 8.20 10.38 -2.15
CA TYR A 26 7.41 11.53 -1.70
C TYR A 26 8.22 12.17 -0.58
N GLU A 27 9.01 13.16 -0.94
CA GLU A 27 9.99 13.75 -0.03
C GLU A 27 9.34 14.79 0.88
N TYR A 28 9.81 14.85 2.11
CA TYR A 28 9.36 15.85 3.06
C TYR A 28 10.51 16.22 3.98
N GLU A 29 10.35 17.35 4.68
CA GLU A 29 11.34 17.79 5.64
C GLU A 29 10.70 17.89 7.01
N SER A 30 11.42 17.42 8.01
CA SER A 30 10.96 17.43 9.38
C SER A 30 11.43 18.65 10.17
N ASN A 31 12.20 19.54 9.56
CA ASN A 31 12.69 20.73 10.27
C ASN A 31 11.62 21.81 10.30
N GLU A 32 11.80 22.75 11.23
CA GLU A 32 10.78 23.73 11.53
C GLU A 32 11.12 25.13 11.01
N ASP A 33 11.97 25.26 10.02
CA ASP A 33 12.43 26.55 9.60
C ASP A 33 11.42 27.33 8.74
N GLY A 34 10.25 26.75 8.52
CA GLY A 34 9.18 27.44 7.81
C GLY A 34 9.37 27.55 6.32
N THR A 35 10.24 26.77 5.74
CA THR A 35 10.41 26.76 4.30
C THR A 35 9.21 26.11 3.64
N GLN A 36 9.17 26.15 2.31
CA GLN A 36 8.05 25.65 1.53
C GLN A 36 8.12 24.14 1.30
N SER A 37 8.83 23.43 2.16
CA SER A 37 8.95 21.99 2.04
C SER A 37 7.65 21.31 2.39
N MET A 38 7.40 20.17 1.74
CA MET A 38 6.23 19.35 2.05
C MET A 38 6.37 18.80 3.45
N SER A 39 5.28 18.81 4.22
CA SER A 39 5.28 18.19 5.54
C SER A 39 5.13 16.69 5.43
N GLU A 40 5.41 15.97 6.53
CA GLU A 40 5.22 14.53 6.55
C GLU A 40 3.78 14.15 6.22
N ASP A 41 2.81 14.89 6.78
CA ASP A 41 1.40 14.62 6.52
C ASP A 41 1.06 14.81 5.05
N ASP A 42 1.59 15.86 4.43
CA ASP A 42 1.35 16.11 3.01
C ASP A 42 1.98 15.03 2.14
N ALA A 43 3.16 14.57 2.51
CA ALA A 43 3.83 13.48 1.77
C ALA A 43 3.03 12.19 1.89
N PHE A 44 2.50 11.92 3.08
CA PHE A 44 1.66 10.75 3.33
C PHE A 44 0.37 10.84 2.51
N ASP A 45 -0.27 12.02 2.48
CA ASP A 45 -1.47 12.23 1.68
C ASP A 45 -1.18 12.04 0.19
N ALA A 46 -0.05 12.51 -0.28
CA ALA A 46 0.34 12.32 -1.68
C ALA A 46 0.51 10.83 -2.01
N ALA A 47 1.10 10.08 -1.09
CA ALA A 47 1.25 8.64 -1.26
C ALA A 47 -0.11 7.95 -1.31
N LEU A 48 -1.03 8.32 -0.41
CA LEU A 48 -2.38 7.79 -0.42
C LEU A 48 -3.14 8.13 -1.70
N ASP A 49 -2.99 9.36 -2.16
CA ASP A 49 -3.64 9.77 -3.41
C ASP A 49 -3.16 8.90 -4.57
N ARG A 50 -1.88 8.52 -4.56
CA ARG A 50 -1.35 7.64 -5.59
C ARG A 50 -1.98 6.25 -5.50
N VAL A 51 -2.16 5.73 -4.30
CA VAL A 51 -2.82 4.44 -4.10
C VAL A 51 -4.23 4.47 -4.67
N TYR A 52 -5.00 5.50 -4.34
CA TYR A 52 -6.37 5.62 -4.84
C TYR A 52 -6.42 5.86 -6.33
N TYR A 53 -5.48 6.63 -6.87
CA TYR A 53 -5.39 6.84 -8.30
C TYR A 53 -5.18 5.53 -9.05
N GLU A 54 -4.23 4.71 -8.57
CA GLU A 54 -3.95 3.42 -9.21
C GLU A 54 -5.13 2.45 -9.07
N ARG A 55 -5.80 2.48 -7.93
CA ARG A 55 -7.00 1.68 -7.74
C ARG A 55 -8.05 2.01 -8.81
N ASP A 56 -8.33 3.29 -9.00
CA ASP A 56 -9.34 3.72 -9.96
C ASP A 56 -8.89 3.45 -11.40
N ASN A 57 -7.61 3.69 -11.68
CA ASN A 57 -7.05 3.51 -13.01
C ASN A 57 -7.07 2.04 -13.44
N MET A 58 -6.88 1.12 -12.51
CA MET A 58 -6.87 -0.31 -12.78
C MET A 58 -8.23 -0.97 -12.59
N GLY A 59 -9.22 -0.23 -12.10
CA GLY A 59 -10.55 -0.77 -11.86
C GLY A 59 -10.61 -1.77 -10.73
N LEU A 60 -9.83 -1.56 -9.68
CA LEU A 60 -9.74 -2.48 -8.55
C LEU A 60 -10.92 -2.27 -7.60
N GLU A 61 -11.31 -3.34 -6.91
CA GLU A 61 -12.40 -3.33 -5.94
C GLU A 61 -11.89 -3.59 -4.54
N ASP A 62 -12.61 -3.05 -3.55
CA ASP A 62 -12.30 -3.23 -2.14
C ASP A 62 -12.72 -4.62 -1.64
N LEU A 63 -12.16 -5.00 -0.51
CA LEU A 63 -12.55 -6.19 0.25
C LEU A 63 -12.43 -7.49 -0.54
N PRO A 64 -11.19 -7.92 -0.81
CA PRO A 64 -10.99 -9.25 -1.39
C PRO A 64 -11.60 -10.35 -0.51
N PRO A 65 -11.95 -11.50 -1.08
CA PRO A 65 -12.45 -12.62 -0.27
C PRO A 65 -11.46 -13.01 0.83
N ARG A 66 -11.98 -13.45 1.98
CA ARG A 66 -11.14 -13.77 3.13
C ARG A 66 -10.10 -14.85 2.82
N ASP A 67 -10.47 -15.86 2.05
CA ASP A 67 -9.54 -16.93 1.70
C ASP A 67 -8.36 -16.40 0.86
N ARG A 68 -8.60 -15.40 0.02
CA ARG A 68 -7.50 -14.77 -0.73
C ARG A 68 -6.63 -13.93 0.19
N LEU A 69 -7.22 -13.26 1.17
CA LEU A 69 -6.46 -12.52 2.17
C LEU A 69 -5.59 -13.45 3.01
N ASP A 70 -6.10 -14.62 3.36
CA ASP A 70 -5.33 -15.62 4.10
C ASP A 70 -4.13 -16.10 3.30
N VAL A 71 -4.32 -16.31 1.99
CA VAL A 71 -3.22 -16.70 1.11
C VAL A 71 -2.19 -15.58 1.03
N LEU A 72 -2.63 -14.34 0.90
CA LEU A 72 -1.73 -13.20 0.85
C LEU A 72 -0.86 -13.12 2.09
N GLU A 73 -1.46 -13.26 3.27
CA GLU A 73 -0.71 -13.23 4.52
C GLU A 73 0.31 -14.35 4.61
N ARG A 74 -0.11 -15.56 4.22
CA ARG A 74 0.77 -16.72 4.26
C ARG A 74 1.94 -16.61 3.28
N VAL A 75 1.65 -16.23 2.05
CA VAL A 75 2.67 -16.18 0.98
C VAL A 75 3.62 -15.01 1.19
N SER A 76 3.11 -13.86 1.60
CA SER A 76 3.95 -12.69 1.83
C SER A 76 4.78 -12.78 3.11
N GLY A 77 4.31 -13.58 4.07
CA GLY A 77 4.95 -13.63 5.39
C GLY A 77 4.74 -12.39 6.23
N MET A 78 3.79 -11.53 5.83
CA MET A 78 3.52 -10.28 6.53
C MET A 78 2.07 -10.24 7.00
N GLU A 79 1.86 -9.60 8.15
CA GLU A 79 0.51 -9.36 8.65
C GLU A 79 -0.24 -8.43 7.70
N LEU A 80 -1.55 -8.62 7.59
CA LEU A 80 -2.36 -7.81 6.67
C LEU A 80 -2.33 -6.33 7.02
N SER A 81 -2.14 -5.98 8.29
CA SER A 81 -2.03 -4.59 8.71
C SER A 81 -0.79 -3.87 8.15
N LYS A 82 0.19 -4.62 7.67
CA LYS A 82 1.38 -4.04 7.04
C LYS A 82 1.12 -3.56 5.63
N PHE A 83 0.01 -3.97 5.03
CA PHE A 83 -0.43 -3.41 3.76
C PHE A 83 -1.38 -2.25 4.06
N TYR A 84 -1.16 -1.12 3.42
CA TYR A 84 -1.99 0.04 3.69
C TYR A 84 -3.37 -0.10 3.08
N GLN A 85 -3.44 -0.66 1.86
CA GLN A 85 -4.70 -0.97 1.21
C GLN A 85 -4.54 -2.27 0.43
N ILE A 86 -5.60 -3.06 0.39
CA ILE A 86 -5.61 -4.32 -0.36
C ILE A 86 -6.88 -4.34 -1.20
N TYR A 87 -6.70 -4.60 -2.49
CA TYR A 87 -7.80 -4.61 -3.46
C TYR A 87 -7.77 -5.89 -4.28
N ILE A 88 -8.84 -6.15 -5.01
CA ILE A 88 -8.91 -7.27 -5.94
C ILE A 88 -9.27 -6.74 -7.32
N ASP A 89 -8.68 -7.33 -8.36
CA ASP A 89 -9.08 -7.07 -9.74
C ASP A 89 -10.23 -8.01 -10.06
N PRO A 90 -11.43 -7.49 -10.34
CA PRO A 90 -12.57 -8.37 -10.58
C PRO A 90 -12.47 -9.19 -11.86
N GLU A 91 -11.62 -8.79 -12.79
CA GLU A 91 -11.48 -9.52 -14.06
C GLU A 91 -10.50 -10.68 -13.94
N THR A 92 -9.36 -10.46 -13.29
CA THR A 92 -8.31 -11.47 -13.20
C THR A 92 -8.31 -12.21 -11.88
N GLU A 93 -8.98 -11.64 -10.87
CA GLU A 93 -9.00 -12.13 -9.49
C GLU A 93 -7.64 -12.05 -8.80
N ASN A 94 -6.71 -11.31 -9.38
CA ASN A 94 -5.43 -11.03 -8.74
C ASN A 94 -5.64 -10.05 -7.58
N ILE A 95 -4.84 -10.24 -6.53
CA ILE A 95 -4.89 -9.37 -5.35
C ILE A 95 -3.80 -8.32 -5.49
N TYR A 96 -4.17 -7.06 -5.32
CA TYR A 96 -3.27 -5.91 -5.40
C TYR A 96 -3.10 -5.33 -4.01
N ALA A 97 -1.90 -5.45 -3.46
CA ALA A 97 -1.62 -4.99 -2.10
C ALA A 97 -0.65 -3.82 -2.16
N PHE A 98 -1.06 -2.69 -1.58
CA PHE A 98 -0.23 -1.49 -1.52
C PHE A 98 0.32 -1.34 -0.12
N SER A 99 1.63 -1.15 -0.01
CA SER A 99 2.27 -0.82 1.26
C SER A 99 2.86 0.58 1.17
N ILE A 100 2.94 1.24 2.33
CA ILE A 100 3.59 2.54 2.44
C ILE A 100 4.77 2.36 3.38
N SER A 101 5.95 2.75 2.93
CA SER A 101 7.16 2.59 3.71
C SER A 101 7.94 3.89 3.79
N ASN A 102 8.77 4.01 4.81
CA ASN A 102 9.65 5.16 4.94
C ASN A 102 10.96 4.92 4.17
N GLU A 103 11.86 5.89 4.26
CA GLU A 103 13.14 5.85 3.55
C GLU A 103 14.01 4.66 3.98
N SER A 104 13.88 4.24 5.22
CA SER A 104 14.63 3.09 5.74
C SER A 104 14.06 1.74 5.31
N GLY A 105 12.91 1.76 4.64
CA GLY A 105 12.24 0.53 4.22
C GLY A 105 11.27 -0.03 5.24
N ASP A 106 11.09 0.66 6.37
CA ASP A 106 10.14 0.23 7.38
C ASP A 106 8.72 0.49 6.92
N LEU A 107 7.86 -0.52 7.02
CA LEU A 107 6.48 -0.39 6.61
C LEU A 107 5.69 0.44 7.62
N ILE A 108 4.87 1.35 7.11
CA ILE A 108 3.95 2.12 7.94
C ILE A 108 2.70 1.28 8.14
N ASP A 109 2.39 1.00 9.41
CA ASP A 109 1.23 0.19 9.76
C ASP A 109 -0.04 1.00 9.52
N SER A 110 -0.98 0.42 8.77
CA SER A 110 -2.23 1.10 8.45
C SER A 110 -3.17 1.19 9.65
N GLY A 111 -3.02 0.27 10.60
CA GLY A 111 -3.98 0.14 11.67
C GLY A 111 -5.31 -0.45 11.23
N ILE A 112 -5.43 -0.86 9.97
CA ILE A 112 -6.67 -1.46 9.46
C ILE A 112 -6.66 -2.95 9.75
N ASN A 113 -7.76 -3.43 10.31
CA ASN A 113 -7.95 -4.86 10.49
C ASN A 113 -9.08 -5.31 9.57
N LEU A 114 -8.71 -5.96 8.48
CA LEU A 114 -9.66 -6.36 7.46
C LEU A 114 -10.62 -7.45 7.92
N TYR A 115 -10.23 -8.21 8.94
CA TYR A 115 -11.09 -9.27 9.47
C TYR A 115 -12.19 -8.75 10.38
N ASP A 116 -12.07 -7.53 10.86
CA ASP A 116 -13.07 -6.93 11.76
C ASP A 116 -14.13 -6.13 11.02
N GLN A 117 -14.13 -6.18 9.72
CA GLN A 117 -15.09 -5.44 8.90
C GLN A 117 -16.32 -6.32 8.61
N ASP A 118 -17.13 -6.48 9.58
CA ASP A 118 -18.38 -7.21 9.42
C ASP A 118 -19.57 -6.27 9.31
#